data_037c7be26b042f482810efc5e12719b8
#
_entry.id   037c7be26b042f482810efc5e12719b8
#
_cell.length_a   1.000
_cell.length_b   1.000
_cell.length_c   1.000
_cell.angle_alpha   90.00
_cell.angle_beta   90.00
_cell.angle_gamma   90.00
#
_symmetry.space_group_name_H-M   'P 1'
#
loop_
_entity.id
_entity.type
_entity.pdbx_description
1 polymer ?
#
loop_
_entity_poly.entity_id
_entity_poly.type
_entity_poly.pdbx_seq_one_letter_code
_entity_poly.pdbx_strand_id
1 'polypeptide(L)'
;MLSDKSTVCPINLLDIANNKRGAKAAIVNAGKKLPMLSIMDSVKERLITPVLIGDEIEIKKTAEDLKFDISDFEIINEPVENNTAKVAAKLAGDGHVKIIVKGHIHTDILMKEVLLRKYNLIGKKRLSHIWHMTLDKEDKPLIITDGALNVNPNVKTKMHILKNVIDFCHRIKISKPKVSILSATEEVLDSMQSSLDAKEICELAEKESLNADIFGPLAFDNSVSKKSAEIKGIK
;
A
#
# COMPACT_ATOMS: atom_id res chain seq x y z
N MET A 1 -18.16 -6.29 13.58
CA MET A 1 -18.70 -4.95 13.83
C MET A 1 -17.63 -3.94 13.47
N LEU A 2 -17.96 -2.92 12.71
CA LEU A 2 -17.06 -1.81 12.45
C LEU A 2 -16.90 -0.99 13.73
N SER A 3 -15.69 -0.53 14.02
CA SER A 3 -15.42 0.30 15.20
C SER A 3 -15.95 1.72 14.99
N ASP A 4 -16.64 2.27 15.97
CA ASP A 4 -17.09 3.68 16.00
C ASP A 4 -15.95 4.64 16.43
N LYS A 5 -14.77 4.10 16.74
CA LYS A 5 -13.59 4.91 17.09
C LYS A 5 -13.03 5.58 15.85
N SER A 6 -12.68 6.86 15.96
CA SER A 6 -11.93 7.55 14.92
C SER A 6 -10.58 6.87 14.72
N THR A 7 -10.22 6.66 13.46
CA THR A 7 -8.89 6.13 13.11
C THR A 7 -7.83 7.18 13.41
N VAL A 8 -6.76 6.76 14.10
CA VAL A 8 -5.61 7.63 14.40
C VAL A 8 -4.39 7.04 13.69
N CYS A 9 -3.65 7.90 12.99
CA CYS A 9 -2.39 7.47 12.39
C CYS A 9 -1.37 7.17 13.49
N PRO A 10 -0.66 6.01 13.45
CA PRO A 10 0.35 5.69 14.43
C PRO A 10 1.47 6.75 14.48
N ILE A 11 1.79 7.24 15.67
CA ILE A 11 2.77 8.32 15.88
C ILE A 11 4.14 7.94 15.30
N ASN A 12 4.56 6.69 15.46
CA ASN A 12 5.83 6.21 14.91
C ASN A 12 5.91 6.31 13.38
N LEU A 13 4.80 6.13 12.66
CA LEU A 13 4.75 6.31 11.21
C LEU A 13 4.80 7.79 10.83
N LEU A 14 4.10 8.65 11.57
CA LEU A 14 4.16 10.10 11.38
C LEU A 14 5.57 10.62 11.61
N ASP A 15 6.26 10.18 12.66
CA ASP A 15 7.65 10.58 12.97
C ASP A 15 8.61 10.18 11.84
N ILE A 16 8.45 8.96 11.28
CA ILE A 16 9.26 8.52 10.15
C ILE A 16 8.98 9.37 8.91
N ALA A 17 7.72 9.70 8.64
CA ALA A 17 7.30 10.50 7.50
C ALA A 17 7.74 11.97 7.63
N ASN A 18 7.62 12.56 8.81
CA ASN A 18 7.99 13.96 9.10
C ASN A 18 9.48 14.26 8.83
N ASN A 19 10.35 13.27 8.91
CA ASN A 19 11.76 13.42 8.53
C ASN A 19 11.99 13.50 7.00
N LYS A 20 10.94 13.31 6.18
CA LYS A 20 11.01 13.29 4.71
C LYS A 20 10.05 14.27 4.05
N ARG A 21 9.88 15.45 4.62
CA ARG A 21 8.86 16.46 4.32
C ARG A 21 8.54 16.67 2.84
N GLY A 22 7.24 16.90 2.56
CA GLY A 22 6.76 17.64 1.39
C GLY A 22 6.89 16.93 0.05
N ALA A 23 6.71 15.61 0.00
CA ALA A 23 6.68 14.92 -1.29
C ALA A 23 5.49 15.42 -2.13
N LYS A 24 5.75 15.89 -3.37
CA LYS A 24 4.66 16.19 -4.30
C LYS A 24 3.82 14.95 -4.58
N ALA A 25 2.50 15.10 -4.47
CA ALA A 25 1.53 14.02 -4.66
C ALA A 25 0.45 14.42 -5.68
N ALA A 26 0.30 13.65 -6.75
CA ALA A 26 -0.81 13.80 -7.69
C ALA A 26 -2.08 13.21 -7.10
N ILE A 27 -3.10 14.03 -6.92
CA ILE A 27 -4.40 13.63 -6.40
C ILE A 27 -5.36 13.44 -7.56
N VAL A 28 -5.68 12.20 -7.86
CA VAL A 28 -6.43 11.83 -9.06
C VAL A 28 -7.92 11.99 -8.83
N ASN A 29 -8.56 12.84 -9.61
CA ASN A 29 -9.99 13.21 -9.50
C ASN A 29 -10.33 13.70 -8.08
N ALA A 30 -9.76 14.87 -7.73
CA ALA A 30 -9.72 15.41 -6.37
C ALA A 30 -11.03 16.06 -5.89
N GLY A 31 -11.97 16.39 -6.79
CA GLY A 31 -13.12 17.29 -6.53
C GLY A 31 -14.14 16.81 -5.49
N LYS A 32 -14.10 15.56 -5.03
CA LYS A 32 -15.09 15.04 -4.07
C LYS A 32 -14.65 15.22 -2.62
N LYS A 33 -15.66 15.32 -1.72
CA LYS A 33 -15.47 15.62 -0.30
C LYS A 33 -14.51 14.68 0.43
N LEU A 34 -14.64 13.35 0.26
CA LEU A 34 -13.80 12.38 0.99
C LEU A 34 -12.30 12.48 0.61
N PRO A 35 -11.91 12.48 -0.69
CA PRO A 35 -10.54 12.76 -1.06
C PRO A 35 -10.01 14.08 -0.50
N MET A 36 -10.80 15.16 -0.59
CA MET A 36 -10.40 16.47 -0.09
C MET A 36 -10.13 16.50 1.42
N LEU A 37 -10.95 15.83 2.23
CA LEU A 37 -10.70 15.70 3.66
C LEU A 37 -9.38 14.97 3.95
N SER A 38 -9.12 13.87 3.24
CA SER A 38 -7.86 13.13 3.39
C SER A 38 -6.63 13.95 2.97
N ILE A 39 -6.78 14.77 1.93
CA ILE A 39 -5.71 15.69 1.49
C ILE A 39 -5.48 16.77 2.54
N MET A 40 -6.54 17.37 3.05
CA MET A 40 -6.47 18.39 4.10
C MET A 40 -5.71 17.88 5.33
N ASP A 41 -6.03 16.68 5.81
CA ASP A 41 -5.33 16.06 6.93
C ASP A 41 -3.85 15.79 6.59
N SER A 42 -3.56 15.29 5.39
CA SER A 42 -2.19 15.02 4.96
C SER A 42 -1.33 16.30 4.81
N VAL A 43 -1.95 17.40 4.37
CA VAL A 43 -1.30 18.72 4.28
C VAL A 43 -1.07 19.30 5.66
N LYS A 44 -2.06 19.21 6.57
CA LYS A 44 -1.94 19.66 7.96
C LYS A 44 -0.77 18.96 8.66
N GLU A 45 -0.60 17.66 8.44
CA GLU A 45 0.53 16.89 8.94
C GLU A 45 1.83 17.08 8.12
N ARG A 46 1.82 17.95 7.11
CA ARG A 46 2.98 18.25 6.22
C ARG A 46 3.56 17.02 5.51
N LEU A 47 2.74 15.99 5.26
CA LEU A 47 3.18 14.77 4.60
C LEU A 47 3.35 14.94 3.11
N ILE A 48 2.49 15.74 2.47
CA ILE A 48 2.47 15.95 1.02
C ILE A 48 2.31 17.43 0.64
N THR A 49 2.77 17.75 -0.57
CA THR A 49 2.36 18.94 -1.32
C THR A 49 1.48 18.45 -2.47
N PRO A 50 0.16 18.70 -2.44
CA PRO A 50 -0.74 18.15 -3.44
C PRO A 50 -0.64 18.86 -4.79
N VAL A 51 -0.81 18.10 -5.87
CA VAL A 51 -1.17 18.56 -7.21
C VAL A 51 -2.58 18.03 -7.47
N LEU A 52 -3.56 18.91 -7.49
CA LEU A 52 -4.98 18.56 -7.57
C LEU A 52 -5.37 18.39 -9.05
N ILE A 53 -5.81 17.19 -9.43
CA ILE A 53 -6.19 16.88 -10.82
C ILE A 53 -7.69 16.55 -10.83
N GLY A 54 -8.45 17.25 -11.68
CA GLY A 54 -9.90 17.06 -11.79
C GLY A 54 -10.60 18.29 -12.34
N ASP A 55 -11.92 18.34 -12.23
CA ASP A 55 -12.70 19.53 -12.56
C ASP A 55 -12.36 20.67 -11.59
N GLU A 56 -11.76 21.73 -12.10
CA GLU A 56 -11.29 22.86 -11.30
C GLU A 56 -12.43 23.55 -10.54
N ILE A 57 -13.62 23.63 -11.15
CA ILE A 57 -14.78 24.25 -10.52
C ILE A 57 -15.24 23.41 -9.33
N GLU A 58 -15.31 22.09 -9.50
CA GLU A 58 -15.68 21.17 -8.42
C GLU A 58 -14.63 21.18 -7.30
N ILE A 59 -13.35 21.17 -7.64
CA ILE A 59 -12.23 21.25 -6.70
C ILE A 59 -12.34 22.49 -5.83
N LYS A 60 -12.47 23.68 -6.45
CA LYS A 60 -12.57 24.97 -5.75
C LYS A 60 -13.80 25.03 -4.87
N LYS A 61 -14.96 24.62 -5.39
CA LYS A 61 -16.20 24.57 -4.61
C LYS A 61 -16.09 23.67 -3.39
N THR A 62 -15.55 22.46 -3.54
CA THR A 62 -15.40 21.54 -2.42
C THR A 62 -14.40 22.05 -1.38
N ALA A 63 -13.32 22.70 -1.81
CA ALA A 63 -12.37 23.33 -0.91
C ALA A 63 -12.99 24.48 -0.12
N GLU A 64 -13.83 25.32 -0.76
CA GLU A 64 -14.59 26.39 -0.10
C GLU A 64 -15.56 25.83 0.93
N ASP A 65 -16.36 24.82 0.56
CA ASP A 65 -17.31 24.14 1.46
C ASP A 65 -16.62 23.56 2.71
N LEU A 66 -15.39 23.10 2.57
CA LEU A 66 -14.55 22.55 3.63
C LEU A 66 -13.69 23.58 4.36
N LYS A 67 -13.73 24.86 3.94
CA LYS A 67 -12.84 25.93 4.41
C LYS A 67 -11.36 25.55 4.35
N PHE A 68 -10.99 24.86 3.27
CA PHE A 68 -9.64 24.42 3.01
C PHE A 68 -8.98 25.36 2.01
N ASP A 69 -7.98 26.10 2.46
CA ASP A 69 -7.20 26.97 1.57
C ASP A 69 -6.30 26.14 0.66
N ILE A 70 -6.54 26.24 -0.64
CA ILE A 70 -5.81 25.56 -1.71
C ILE A 70 -5.07 26.54 -2.63
N SER A 71 -4.96 27.82 -2.27
CA SER A 71 -4.38 28.87 -3.12
C SER A 71 -2.93 28.61 -3.52
N ASP A 72 -2.18 27.93 -2.68
CA ASP A 72 -0.76 27.58 -2.92
C ASP A 72 -0.59 26.27 -3.69
N PHE A 73 -1.67 25.57 -4.06
CA PHE A 73 -1.57 24.27 -4.69
C PHE A 73 -1.75 24.34 -6.21
N GLU A 74 -0.96 23.55 -6.90
CA GLU A 74 -1.09 23.36 -8.34
C GLU A 74 -2.42 22.63 -8.64
N ILE A 75 -3.26 23.23 -9.49
CA ILE A 75 -4.50 22.63 -9.97
C ILE A 75 -4.35 22.36 -11.45
N ILE A 76 -4.59 21.14 -11.88
CA ILE A 76 -4.64 20.74 -13.28
C ILE A 76 -6.09 20.45 -13.62
N ASN A 77 -6.70 21.35 -14.40
CA ASN A 77 -8.09 21.21 -14.83
C ASN A 77 -8.22 20.08 -15.85
N GLU A 78 -8.80 18.97 -15.44
CA GLU A 78 -9.11 17.83 -16.29
C GLU A 78 -10.46 17.23 -15.84
N PRO A 79 -11.57 17.65 -16.47
CA PRO A 79 -12.91 17.23 -16.04
C PRO A 79 -13.26 15.80 -16.43
N VAL A 80 -12.48 15.17 -17.33
CA VAL A 80 -12.75 13.80 -17.77
C VAL A 80 -12.02 12.80 -16.88
N GLU A 81 -12.75 12.00 -16.10
CA GLU A 81 -12.21 11.06 -15.13
C GLU A 81 -11.07 10.19 -15.67
N ASN A 82 -11.26 9.55 -16.83
CA ASN A 82 -10.24 8.69 -17.43
C ASN A 82 -8.94 9.43 -17.76
N ASN A 83 -9.02 10.72 -18.07
CA ASN A 83 -7.84 11.52 -18.38
C ASN A 83 -7.09 11.93 -17.12
N THR A 84 -7.75 12.10 -15.98
CA THR A 84 -7.08 12.42 -14.71
C THR A 84 -6.01 11.37 -14.36
N ALA A 85 -6.30 10.09 -14.61
CA ALA A 85 -5.35 8.99 -14.42
C ALA A 85 -4.13 9.10 -15.36
N LYS A 86 -4.35 9.48 -16.64
CA LYS A 86 -3.27 9.71 -17.62
C LYS A 86 -2.36 10.85 -17.20
N VAL A 87 -2.95 11.96 -16.75
CA VAL A 87 -2.21 13.12 -16.25
C VAL A 87 -1.35 12.73 -15.06
N ALA A 88 -1.93 12.06 -14.07
CA ALA A 88 -1.21 11.62 -12.87
C ALA A 88 -0.05 10.66 -13.20
N ALA A 89 -0.30 9.66 -14.06
CA ALA A 89 0.72 8.72 -14.50
C ALA A 89 1.87 9.40 -15.26
N LYS A 90 1.54 10.41 -16.10
CA LYS A 90 2.55 11.22 -16.80
C LYS A 90 3.39 12.04 -15.83
N LEU A 91 2.77 12.77 -14.89
CA LEU A 91 3.48 13.57 -13.89
C LEU A 91 4.43 12.71 -13.04
N ALA A 92 3.99 11.50 -12.69
CA ALA A 92 4.83 10.56 -11.95
C ALA A 92 5.98 10.02 -12.81
N GLY A 93 5.72 9.68 -14.07
CA GLY A 93 6.72 9.22 -15.03
C GLY A 93 7.79 10.26 -15.33
N ASP A 94 7.40 11.52 -15.44
CA ASP A 94 8.30 12.67 -15.63
C ASP A 94 9.03 13.07 -14.33
N GLY A 95 8.72 12.42 -13.19
CA GLY A 95 9.33 12.70 -11.88
C GLY A 95 8.83 13.98 -11.21
N HIS A 96 7.78 14.61 -11.73
CA HIS A 96 7.18 15.82 -11.16
C HIS A 96 6.52 15.55 -9.80
N VAL A 97 5.92 14.37 -9.65
CA VAL A 97 5.35 13.89 -8.39
C VAL A 97 6.02 12.56 -7.97
N LYS A 98 6.02 12.30 -6.67
CA LYS A 98 6.58 11.06 -6.08
C LYS A 98 5.50 10.09 -5.61
N ILE A 99 4.27 10.57 -5.47
CA ILE A 99 3.12 9.84 -4.96
C ILE A 99 1.96 10.06 -5.90
N ILE A 100 1.19 9.01 -6.17
CA ILE A 100 -0.12 9.09 -6.80
C ILE A 100 -1.15 8.69 -5.74
N VAL A 101 -2.07 9.58 -5.44
CA VAL A 101 -3.18 9.34 -4.50
C VAL A 101 -4.45 9.14 -5.29
N LYS A 102 -5.08 7.99 -5.10
CA LYS A 102 -6.38 7.71 -5.68
C LYS A 102 -7.45 8.55 -4.98
N GLY A 103 -8.03 9.50 -5.69
CA GLY A 103 -9.22 10.23 -5.25
C GLY A 103 -10.51 9.49 -5.65
N HIS A 104 -11.48 10.20 -6.22
CA HIS A 104 -12.76 9.63 -6.61
C HIS A 104 -12.72 9.06 -8.04
N ILE A 105 -11.98 7.98 -8.23
CA ILE A 105 -11.82 7.29 -9.51
C ILE A 105 -11.88 5.78 -9.30
N HIS A 106 -12.32 5.02 -10.30
CA HIS A 106 -12.26 3.55 -10.25
C HIS A 106 -10.82 3.05 -10.26
N THR A 107 -10.54 2.02 -9.44
CA THR A 107 -9.17 1.50 -9.26
C THR A 107 -8.59 0.92 -10.54
N ASP A 108 -9.41 0.25 -11.35
CA ASP A 108 -9.02 -0.34 -12.64
C ASP A 108 -8.61 0.73 -13.66
N ILE A 109 -9.32 1.87 -13.71
CA ILE A 109 -8.97 3.00 -14.58
C ILE A 109 -7.59 3.55 -14.22
N LEU A 110 -7.36 3.82 -12.92
CA LEU A 110 -6.07 4.31 -12.45
C LEU A 110 -4.96 3.30 -12.73
N MET A 111 -5.17 2.04 -12.36
CA MET A 111 -4.15 1.00 -12.50
C MET A 111 -3.83 0.72 -13.96
N LYS A 112 -4.83 0.77 -14.87
CA LYS A 112 -4.60 0.63 -16.30
C LYS A 112 -3.57 1.63 -16.82
N GLU A 113 -3.65 2.90 -16.41
CA GLU A 113 -2.69 3.92 -16.82
C GLU A 113 -1.34 3.75 -16.13
N VAL A 114 -1.32 3.56 -14.80
CA VAL A 114 -0.08 3.39 -14.02
C VAL A 114 0.75 2.21 -14.53
N LEU A 115 0.11 1.14 -15.02
CA LEU A 115 0.78 -0.05 -15.55
C LEU A 115 1.33 0.12 -16.98
N LEU A 116 1.06 1.22 -17.66
CA LEU A 116 1.60 1.44 -19.02
C LEU A 116 3.10 1.70 -19.00
N ARG A 117 3.82 0.91 -19.78
CA ARG A 117 5.30 1.01 -19.89
C ARG A 117 5.81 2.39 -20.30
N LYS A 118 5.03 3.14 -21.07
CA LYS A 118 5.41 4.49 -21.56
C LYS A 118 5.69 5.50 -20.44
N TYR A 119 5.16 5.26 -19.21
CA TYR A 119 5.39 6.15 -18.07
C TYR A 119 6.58 5.71 -17.19
N ASN A 120 7.19 4.55 -17.44
CA ASN A 120 8.34 4.02 -16.70
C ASN A 120 8.12 3.92 -15.17
N LEU A 121 6.87 3.77 -14.72
CA LEU A 121 6.52 3.67 -13.30
C LEU A 121 6.79 2.27 -12.73
N ILE A 122 6.81 1.27 -13.61
CA ILE A 122 7.01 -0.12 -13.24
C ILE A 122 8.42 -0.55 -13.57
N GLY A 123 9.18 -0.89 -12.55
CA GLY A 123 10.51 -1.45 -12.69
C GLY A 123 10.50 -2.97 -12.99
N LYS A 124 11.56 -3.65 -12.58
CA LYS A 124 11.71 -5.11 -12.75
C LYS A 124 10.84 -5.93 -11.79
N LYS A 125 10.40 -5.35 -10.66
CA LYS A 125 9.54 -6.00 -9.67
C LYS A 125 8.06 -5.83 -10.06
N ARG A 126 7.23 -6.80 -9.71
CA ARG A 126 5.77 -6.67 -9.78
C ARG A 126 5.27 -5.71 -8.71
N LEU A 127 4.24 -4.93 -9.02
CA LEU A 127 3.48 -4.20 -8.01
C LEU A 127 2.75 -5.18 -7.09
N SER A 128 2.59 -4.80 -5.84
CA SER A 128 1.79 -5.53 -4.85
C SER A 128 1.05 -4.56 -3.94
N HIS A 129 -0.05 -5.02 -3.38
CA HIS A 129 -0.87 -4.25 -2.46
C HIS A 129 -0.51 -4.62 -1.01
N ILE A 130 -0.18 -3.62 -0.21
CA ILE A 130 0.20 -3.80 1.20
C ILE A 130 -0.83 -3.11 2.08
N TRP A 131 -1.46 -3.87 2.97
CA TRP A 131 -2.26 -3.36 4.07
C TRP A 131 -1.41 -3.29 5.33
N HIS A 132 -1.32 -2.11 5.94
CA HIS A 132 -0.75 -1.91 7.26
C HIS A 132 -1.88 -1.65 8.25
N MET A 133 -2.06 -2.54 9.21
CA MET A 133 -3.11 -2.47 10.23
C MET A 133 -2.49 -2.28 11.60
N THR A 134 -2.97 -1.29 12.34
CA THR A 134 -2.61 -1.05 13.73
C THR A 134 -3.68 -1.68 14.62
N LEU A 135 -3.27 -2.55 15.52
CA LEU A 135 -4.17 -3.21 16.46
C LEU A 135 -4.18 -2.44 17.79
N ASP A 136 -5.37 -2.19 18.35
CA ASP A 136 -5.60 -1.33 19.54
C ASP A 136 -4.80 -1.72 20.79
N LYS A 137 -4.25 -2.92 20.86
CA LYS A 137 -3.61 -3.47 22.07
C LYS A 137 -2.21 -4.02 21.83
N GLU A 138 -1.68 -3.87 20.63
CA GLU A 138 -0.38 -4.45 20.29
C GLU A 138 0.56 -3.39 19.73
N ASP A 139 1.80 -3.39 20.20
CA ASP A 139 2.86 -2.50 19.71
C ASP A 139 3.33 -2.86 18.30
N LYS A 140 2.87 -4.00 17.76
CA LYS A 140 3.28 -4.50 16.44
C LYS A 140 2.14 -4.39 15.44
N PRO A 141 2.38 -3.82 14.26
CA PRO A 141 1.38 -3.81 13.21
C PRO A 141 1.17 -5.21 12.63
N LEU A 142 -0.04 -5.49 12.15
CA LEU A 142 -0.30 -6.59 11.24
C LEU A 142 -0.21 -6.06 9.80
N ILE A 143 0.67 -6.66 9.00
CA ILE A 143 0.87 -6.30 7.60
C ILE A 143 0.41 -7.47 6.73
N ILE A 144 -0.53 -7.21 5.81
CA ILE A 144 -1.05 -8.22 4.88
C ILE A 144 -0.73 -7.80 3.44
N THR A 145 -0.24 -8.76 2.67
CA THR A 145 0.06 -8.63 1.24
C THR A 145 -0.07 -9.97 0.52
N ASP A 146 -0.39 -10.09 -0.74
CA ASP A 146 -0.98 -9.12 -1.65
C ASP A 146 -2.50 -9.12 -1.48
N GLY A 147 -3.06 -7.94 -1.25
CA GLY A 147 -4.48 -7.86 -0.94
C GLY A 147 -5.39 -7.90 -2.17
N ALA A 148 -4.97 -7.41 -3.35
CA ALA A 148 -5.89 -7.21 -4.46
C ALA A 148 -5.27 -7.02 -5.86
N LEU A 149 -3.96 -7.04 -6.05
CA LEU A 149 -3.36 -6.70 -7.34
C LEU A 149 -3.00 -7.89 -8.21
N ASN A 150 -2.52 -8.98 -7.62
CA ASN A 150 -2.06 -10.14 -8.36
C ASN A 150 -3.07 -11.28 -8.22
N VAL A 151 -3.83 -11.53 -9.29
CA VAL A 151 -4.78 -12.64 -9.35
C VAL A 151 -4.01 -13.92 -9.63
N ASN A 152 -4.15 -14.93 -8.76
CA ASN A 152 -3.50 -16.24 -8.85
C ASN A 152 -1.98 -16.15 -9.15
N PRO A 153 -1.19 -15.50 -8.28
CA PRO A 153 0.23 -15.30 -8.50
C PRO A 153 1.01 -16.61 -8.39
N ASN A 154 1.90 -16.88 -9.36
CA ASN A 154 2.87 -17.99 -9.26
C ASN A 154 4.00 -17.66 -8.28
N VAL A 155 4.85 -18.65 -7.95
CA VAL A 155 5.96 -18.52 -6.99
C VAL A 155 6.87 -17.33 -7.32
N LYS A 156 7.24 -17.14 -8.58
CA LYS A 156 8.06 -15.98 -9.00
C LYS A 156 7.39 -14.64 -8.67
N THR A 157 6.10 -14.51 -8.89
CA THR A 157 5.33 -13.31 -8.55
C THR A 157 5.21 -13.15 -7.03
N LYS A 158 4.96 -14.25 -6.29
CA LYS A 158 4.94 -14.25 -4.81
C LYS A 158 6.29 -13.82 -4.22
N MET A 159 7.41 -14.20 -4.82
CA MET A 159 8.73 -13.71 -4.41
C MET A 159 8.89 -12.19 -4.61
N HIS A 160 8.31 -11.61 -5.66
CA HIS A 160 8.29 -10.15 -5.82
C HIS A 160 7.43 -9.47 -4.74
N ILE A 161 6.27 -10.05 -4.41
CA ILE A 161 5.37 -9.58 -3.34
C ILE A 161 6.10 -9.62 -1.99
N LEU A 162 6.76 -10.74 -1.68
CA LEU A 162 7.56 -10.92 -0.47
C LEU A 162 8.67 -9.86 -0.35
N LYS A 163 9.45 -9.66 -1.41
CA LYS A 163 10.51 -8.64 -1.42
C LYS A 163 9.96 -7.21 -1.25
N ASN A 164 8.82 -6.92 -1.84
CA ASN A 164 8.18 -5.60 -1.69
C ASN A 164 7.75 -5.34 -0.24
N VAL A 165 7.14 -6.32 0.42
CA VAL A 165 6.70 -6.13 1.83
C VAL A 165 7.89 -6.08 2.78
N ILE A 166 8.97 -6.83 2.55
CA ILE A 166 10.20 -6.73 3.35
C ILE A 166 10.84 -5.34 3.18
N ASP A 167 10.97 -4.84 1.94
CA ASP A 167 11.46 -3.49 1.67
C ASP A 167 10.59 -2.43 2.36
N PHE A 168 9.26 -2.60 2.35
CA PHE A 168 8.33 -1.72 3.06
C PHE A 168 8.57 -1.75 4.58
N CYS A 169 8.66 -2.94 5.19
CA CYS A 169 8.93 -3.10 6.61
C CYS A 169 10.23 -2.39 7.03
N HIS A 170 11.31 -2.57 6.27
CA HIS A 170 12.57 -1.88 6.54
C HIS A 170 12.44 -0.35 6.48
N ARG A 171 11.64 0.18 5.54
CA ARG A 171 11.38 1.63 5.43
C ARG A 171 10.64 2.20 6.62
N ILE A 172 9.74 1.42 7.21
CA ILE A 172 9.02 1.79 8.45
C ILE A 172 9.76 1.35 9.72
N LYS A 173 11.07 1.05 9.62
CA LYS A 173 11.97 0.71 10.74
C LYS A 173 11.71 -0.63 11.42
N ILE A 174 11.04 -1.56 10.77
CA ILE A 174 10.99 -2.96 11.19
C ILE A 174 12.21 -3.66 10.57
N SER A 175 13.29 -3.78 11.33
CA SER A 175 14.60 -4.23 10.80
C SER A 175 14.63 -5.70 10.39
N LYS A 176 13.86 -6.55 11.07
CA LYS A 176 13.76 -7.99 10.80
C LYS A 176 12.31 -8.44 10.90
N PRO A 177 11.50 -8.24 9.85
CA PRO A 177 10.10 -8.61 9.88
C PRO A 177 9.94 -10.14 9.96
N LYS A 178 8.93 -10.60 10.70
CA LYS A 178 8.48 -11.99 10.69
C LYS A 178 7.41 -12.13 9.63
N VAL A 179 7.60 -13.07 8.71
CA VAL A 179 6.71 -13.25 7.56
C VAL A 179 6.20 -14.67 7.51
N SER A 180 4.87 -14.81 7.50
CA SER A 180 4.20 -16.09 7.30
C SER A 180 3.73 -16.23 5.86
N ILE A 181 4.12 -17.31 5.19
CA ILE A 181 3.57 -17.67 3.88
C ILE A 181 2.33 -18.53 4.12
N LEU A 182 1.16 -17.92 3.89
CA LEU A 182 -0.11 -18.51 4.28
C LEU A 182 -0.53 -19.69 3.39
N SER A 183 -1.07 -20.70 4.04
CA SER A 183 -1.80 -21.81 3.46
C SER A 183 -2.97 -22.19 4.38
N ALA A 184 -3.79 -23.16 3.99
CA ALA A 184 -4.84 -23.69 4.87
C ALA A 184 -4.31 -24.73 5.87
N THR A 185 -3.01 -25.06 5.83
CA THR A 185 -2.35 -26.08 6.67
C THR A 185 -0.91 -25.71 6.91
N GLU A 186 -0.30 -26.30 7.93
CA GLU A 186 1.13 -26.22 8.25
C GLU A 186 1.95 -27.31 7.55
N GLU A 187 1.27 -28.31 6.96
CA GLU A 187 1.92 -29.41 6.26
C GLU A 187 2.05 -29.11 4.76
N VAL A 188 3.12 -29.63 4.17
CA VAL A 188 3.32 -29.57 2.72
C VAL A 188 2.58 -30.75 2.09
N LEU A 189 1.48 -30.46 1.39
CA LEU A 189 0.61 -31.44 0.77
C LEU A 189 0.62 -31.31 -0.74
N ASP A 190 0.85 -32.43 -1.45
CA ASP A 190 0.87 -32.45 -2.94
C ASP A 190 -0.48 -32.03 -3.55
N SER A 191 -1.57 -32.22 -2.81
CA SER A 191 -2.91 -31.82 -3.23
C SER A 191 -3.22 -30.33 -3.01
N MET A 192 -2.32 -29.58 -2.36
CA MET A 192 -2.56 -28.19 -1.96
C MET A 192 -1.46 -27.27 -2.49
N GLN A 193 -1.70 -26.64 -3.64
CA GLN A 193 -0.73 -25.77 -4.31
C GLN A 193 -0.18 -24.66 -3.41
N SER A 194 -1.00 -24.09 -2.52
CA SER A 194 -0.54 -23.03 -1.60
C SER A 194 0.53 -23.51 -0.63
N SER A 195 0.49 -24.77 -0.20
CA SER A 195 1.51 -25.35 0.69
C SER A 195 2.81 -25.65 -0.06
N LEU A 196 2.72 -26.11 -1.30
CA LEU A 196 3.88 -26.33 -2.18
C LEU A 196 4.58 -24.99 -2.50
N ASP A 197 3.80 -23.99 -2.89
CA ASP A 197 4.32 -22.64 -3.14
C ASP A 197 4.99 -22.04 -1.91
N ALA A 198 4.40 -22.23 -0.72
CA ALA A 198 4.95 -21.72 0.54
C ALA A 198 6.33 -22.33 0.86
N LYS A 199 6.46 -23.64 0.69
CA LYS A 199 7.74 -24.34 0.82
C LYS A 199 8.79 -23.76 -0.13
N GLU A 200 8.47 -23.71 -1.43
CA GLU A 200 9.39 -23.20 -2.45
C GLU A 200 9.80 -21.75 -2.18
N ILE A 201 8.86 -20.89 -1.75
CA ILE A 201 9.16 -19.50 -1.40
C ILE A 201 10.13 -19.41 -0.21
N CYS A 202 9.94 -20.22 0.84
CA CYS A 202 10.85 -20.26 1.98
C CYS A 202 12.27 -20.69 1.55
N GLU A 203 12.39 -21.73 0.72
CA GLU A 203 13.69 -22.19 0.19
C GLU A 203 14.39 -21.14 -0.69
N LEU A 204 13.62 -20.42 -1.53
CA LEU A 204 14.15 -19.33 -2.36
C LEU A 204 14.58 -18.13 -1.52
N ALA A 205 13.78 -17.78 -0.50
CA ALA A 205 14.08 -16.68 0.40
C ALA A 205 15.36 -16.92 1.22
N GLU A 206 15.58 -18.16 1.67
CA GLU A 206 16.84 -18.58 2.33
C GLU A 206 18.04 -18.46 1.38
N LYS A 207 17.94 -19.00 0.16
CA LYS A 207 19.00 -18.90 -0.86
C LYS A 207 19.36 -17.46 -1.20
N GLU A 208 18.38 -16.56 -1.22
CA GLU A 208 18.60 -15.14 -1.48
C GLU A 208 19.01 -14.34 -0.24
N SER A 209 19.10 -14.97 0.94
CA SER A 209 19.47 -14.36 2.23
C SER A 209 18.65 -13.09 2.53
N LEU A 210 17.32 -13.18 2.37
CA LEU A 210 16.43 -12.06 2.66
C LEU A 210 16.48 -11.72 4.15
N ASN A 211 16.61 -10.42 4.48
CA ASN A 211 16.69 -9.95 5.88
C ASN A 211 15.30 -9.93 6.53
N ALA A 212 14.76 -11.11 6.79
CA ALA A 212 13.48 -11.37 7.42
C ALA A 212 13.46 -12.80 8.01
N ASP A 213 12.62 -13.05 9.00
CA ASP A 213 12.31 -14.39 9.46
C ASP A 213 11.08 -14.90 8.68
N ILE A 214 11.29 -15.81 7.75
CA ILE A 214 10.25 -16.26 6.80
C ILE A 214 9.93 -17.72 7.10
N PHE A 215 8.64 -17.99 7.30
CA PHE A 215 8.15 -19.32 7.61
C PHE A 215 6.85 -19.65 6.88
N GLY A 216 6.69 -20.89 6.47
CA GLY A 216 5.49 -21.41 5.80
C GLY A 216 5.67 -22.84 5.29
N PRO A 217 4.56 -23.53 4.98
CA PRO A 217 3.18 -23.04 5.05
C PRO A 217 2.69 -22.83 6.48
N LEU A 218 1.80 -21.85 6.70
CA LEU A 218 1.12 -21.63 7.98
C LEU A 218 -0.34 -21.24 7.75
N ALA A 219 -1.23 -21.73 8.62
CA ALA A 219 -2.58 -21.19 8.71
C ALA A 219 -2.55 -19.82 9.41
N PHE A 220 -3.55 -18.97 9.12
CA PHE A 220 -3.58 -17.60 9.60
C PHE A 220 -3.58 -17.49 11.13
N ASP A 221 -4.38 -18.31 11.81
CA ASP A 221 -4.46 -18.34 13.29
C ASP A 221 -3.11 -18.64 13.94
N ASN A 222 -2.32 -19.55 13.37
CA ASN A 222 -0.98 -19.89 13.87
C ASN A 222 0.06 -18.82 13.57
N SER A 223 -0.20 -18.00 12.55
CA SER A 223 0.67 -16.87 12.20
C SER A 223 0.52 -15.68 13.15
N VAL A 224 -0.67 -15.49 13.74
CA VAL A 224 -1.00 -14.31 14.56
C VAL A 224 -1.26 -14.60 16.03
N SER A 225 -1.40 -15.87 16.41
CA SER A 225 -1.66 -16.29 17.79
C SER A 225 -0.63 -17.29 18.30
N LYS A 226 0.19 -16.84 19.26
CA LYS A 226 1.15 -17.72 19.95
C LYS A 226 0.48 -18.94 20.56
N LYS A 227 -0.70 -18.77 21.17
CA LYS A 227 -1.48 -19.86 21.76
C LYS A 227 -1.89 -20.90 20.70
N SER A 228 -2.32 -20.47 19.52
CA SER A 228 -2.69 -21.37 18.42
C SER A 228 -1.46 -22.15 17.93
N ALA A 229 -0.33 -21.49 17.77
CA ALA A 229 0.92 -22.11 17.36
C ALA A 229 1.41 -23.17 18.39
N GLU A 230 1.36 -22.86 19.70
CA GLU A 230 1.74 -23.79 20.78
C GLU A 230 0.87 -25.04 20.81
N ILE A 231 -0.46 -24.90 20.62
CA ILE A 231 -1.39 -26.05 20.56
C ILE A 231 -1.01 -27.02 19.43
N LYS A 232 -0.52 -26.50 18.31
CA LYS A 232 -0.09 -27.29 17.16
C LYS A 232 1.40 -27.68 17.18
N GLY A 233 2.13 -27.35 18.25
CA GLY A 233 3.54 -27.69 18.40
C GLY A 233 4.47 -26.92 17.47
N ILE A 234 4.02 -25.80 16.91
CA ILE A 234 4.84 -24.91 16.08
C ILE A 234 5.72 -24.07 17.01
N LYS A 235 7.03 -24.09 16.76
CA LYS A 235 8.05 -23.38 17.57
C LYS A 235 8.41 -22.04 16.99
#